data_7d45503725def8e3863094f6c193aa21
#
_entry.id   7d45503725def8e3863094f6c193aa21
#
_cell.length_a   1.000
_cell.length_b   1.000
_cell.length_c   1.000
_cell.angle_alpha   90.00
_cell.angle_beta   90.00
_cell.angle_gamma   90.00
#
_symmetry.space_group_name_H-M   'P 1'
#
loop_
_entity.id
_entity.type
_entity.pdbx_description
1 polymer ?
#
loop_
_entity_poly.entity_id
_entity_poly.type
_entity_poly.pdbx_seq_one_letter_code
_entity_poly.pdbx_strand_id
1 'polypeptide(L)'
;MKKYGLSLLCCICISITAIAQKIENLVELKKESGNCLFHHLDKASRTPAFESEGYWVWGSSVVKGDDGKYHMFVSRFPKTLPFHPGWMVASEIVHAVSDVPQGPYHFSDVALPARGAQYWDGRSTHNPRILKQNGKYYLIYMGSTHPFAEPEYDQLTLDSPWCTVARANKRIGLAISDSPYGPWKRLDEPILKTQPGTFYSFLTSNPSPIIQEDGSIVMIFKGRRYINGYQHSAMSLGIAYAPQIEGPYKVLNNNEPIFEVNGQGEAEDPFLWKDSNGYHIIFKDHVAKFTGEQGGGVMAHSKDGIQWTVDKAPKAYSRSVEWKDGKIEMQGQLERPFILFEDGKPIYIFFATMDGPGGFENASRSWNMVIPIKDKE
;
A
#
# COMPACT_ATOMS: atom_id res chain seq x y z
N MET A 1 48.98 -7.55 29.53
CA MET A 1 47.57 -7.97 29.64
C MET A 1 46.80 -6.93 30.48
N LYS A 2 45.98 -6.09 29.87
CA LYS A 2 44.93 -5.22 30.48
C LYS A 2 44.66 -4.04 29.52
N LYS A 3 43.86 -4.25 28.48
CA LYS A 3 43.24 -3.15 27.69
C LYS A 3 41.97 -3.56 26.89
N TYR A 4 41.40 -4.76 27.10
CA TYR A 4 40.23 -5.20 26.33
C TYR A 4 38.88 -5.19 27.09
N GLY A 5 38.88 -4.85 28.40
CA GLY A 5 37.65 -4.90 29.21
C GLY A 5 36.78 -3.66 29.12
N LEU A 6 37.33 -2.49 28.75
CA LEU A 6 36.55 -1.21 28.81
C LEU A 6 35.73 -0.96 27.54
N SER A 7 36.12 -1.53 26.41
CA SER A 7 35.43 -1.31 25.12
C SER A 7 34.10 -2.07 24.99
N LEU A 8 33.96 -3.23 25.61
CA LEU A 8 32.78 -4.06 25.53
C LEU A 8 31.64 -3.50 26.41
N LEU A 9 31.98 -2.95 27.59
CA LEU A 9 30.99 -2.34 28.50
C LEU A 9 30.42 -1.05 27.91
N CYS A 10 31.22 -0.25 27.21
CA CYS A 10 30.77 0.99 26.58
C CYS A 10 29.81 0.75 25.42
N CYS A 11 30.05 -0.29 24.59
CA CYS A 11 29.15 -0.63 23.49
C CYS A 11 27.79 -1.16 23.98
N ILE A 12 27.75 -1.91 25.09
CA ILE A 12 26.50 -2.41 25.65
C ILE A 12 25.69 -1.27 26.29
N CYS A 13 26.33 -0.34 26.96
CA CYS A 13 25.65 0.83 27.52
C CYS A 13 25.09 1.76 26.45
N ILE A 14 25.79 1.96 25.33
CA ILE A 14 25.31 2.80 24.21
C ILE A 14 24.11 2.15 23.51
N SER A 15 24.07 0.83 23.38
CA SER A 15 22.93 0.13 22.78
C SER A 15 21.70 0.16 23.67
N ILE A 16 21.84 0.04 25.00
CA ILE A 16 20.72 0.09 25.96
C ILE A 16 20.13 1.50 26.03
N THR A 17 20.97 2.53 26.06
CA THR A 17 20.50 3.93 26.07
C THR A 17 19.81 4.29 24.76
N ALA A 18 20.30 3.83 23.61
CA ALA A 18 19.64 4.07 22.32
C ALA A 18 18.28 3.37 22.20
N ILE A 19 18.13 2.18 22.78
CA ILE A 19 16.86 1.45 22.84
C ILE A 19 15.88 2.15 23.79
N ALA A 20 16.34 2.55 24.99
CA ALA A 20 15.52 3.28 25.95
C ALA A 20 15.01 4.61 25.35
N GLN A 21 15.88 5.37 24.68
CA GLN A 21 15.52 6.62 24.01
C GLN A 21 14.52 6.39 22.87
N LYS A 22 14.63 5.29 22.11
CA LYS A 22 13.64 4.92 21.10
C LYS A 22 12.28 4.59 21.68
N ILE A 23 12.24 3.89 22.82
CA ILE A 23 11.01 3.54 23.55
C ILE A 23 10.35 4.81 24.09
N GLU A 24 11.11 5.69 24.74
CA GLU A 24 10.62 6.97 25.24
C GLU A 24 10.05 7.83 24.09
N ASN A 25 10.77 7.97 22.98
CA ASN A 25 10.32 8.74 21.82
C ASN A 25 9.02 8.16 21.19
N LEU A 26 8.88 6.83 21.15
CA LEU A 26 7.66 6.21 20.62
C LEU A 26 6.45 6.44 21.56
N VAL A 27 6.66 6.33 22.88
CA VAL A 27 5.64 6.59 23.90
C VAL A 27 5.24 8.07 23.88
N GLU A 28 6.19 8.98 23.72
CA GLU A 28 5.95 10.41 23.63
C GLU A 28 5.19 10.77 22.34
N LEU A 29 5.59 10.22 21.19
CA LEU A 29 4.86 10.36 19.93
C LEU A 29 3.42 9.84 20.02
N LYS A 30 3.19 8.70 20.66
CA LYS A 30 1.83 8.18 20.89
C LYS A 30 1.00 9.09 21.79
N LYS A 31 1.61 9.72 22.81
CA LYS A 31 0.93 10.69 23.69
C LYS A 31 0.60 11.99 22.96
N GLU A 32 1.50 12.51 22.14
CA GLU A 32 1.29 13.74 21.36
C GLU A 32 0.26 13.58 20.26
N SER A 33 0.10 12.37 19.72
CA SER A 33 -0.81 12.08 18.61
C SER A 33 -2.31 12.17 19.00
N GLY A 34 -2.63 12.24 20.27
CA GLY A 34 -4.02 12.38 20.75
C GLY A 34 -4.94 11.23 20.27
N ASN A 35 -6.09 11.57 19.72
CA ASN A 35 -7.09 10.61 19.22
C ASN A 35 -6.85 10.14 17.77
N CYS A 36 -5.65 10.27 17.22
CA CYS A 36 -5.34 9.77 15.88
C CYS A 36 -5.18 8.23 15.86
N LEU A 37 -5.25 7.65 14.68
CA LEU A 37 -5.13 6.21 14.49
C LEU A 37 -3.85 5.62 15.12
N PHE A 38 -2.72 6.35 15.03
CA PHE A 38 -1.45 5.90 15.60
C PHE A 38 -1.52 5.60 17.11
N HIS A 39 -2.33 6.37 17.85
CA HIS A 39 -2.55 6.16 19.28
C HIS A 39 -3.25 4.84 19.57
N HIS A 40 -4.11 4.38 18.67
CA HIS A 40 -4.90 3.16 18.83
C HIS A 40 -4.21 1.90 18.27
N LEU A 41 -3.04 2.02 17.60
CA LEU A 41 -2.30 0.84 17.16
C LEU A 41 -1.73 0.08 18.37
N ASP A 42 -2.01 -1.24 18.39
CA ASP A 42 -1.44 -2.17 19.37
C ASP A 42 -0.08 -2.71 18.90
N LYS A 43 0.44 -3.70 19.60
CA LYS A 43 1.71 -4.36 19.28
C LYS A 43 1.52 -5.36 18.14
N ALA A 44 2.46 -5.35 17.19
CA ALA A 44 2.46 -6.28 16.07
C ALA A 44 2.86 -7.69 16.50
N SER A 45 2.33 -8.70 15.83
CA SER A 45 2.80 -10.08 15.93
C SER A 45 4.00 -10.31 15.02
N ARG A 46 4.95 -11.17 15.48
CA ARG A 46 6.04 -11.67 14.62
C ARG A 46 5.53 -12.63 13.54
N THR A 47 4.36 -13.24 13.75
CA THR A 47 3.73 -14.09 12.74
C THR A 47 3.23 -13.22 11.60
N PRO A 48 3.67 -13.43 10.35
CA PRO A 48 3.14 -12.72 9.19
C PRO A 48 1.64 -12.98 9.02
N ALA A 49 0.89 -11.96 8.56
CA ALA A 49 -0.45 -12.23 8.05
C ALA A 49 -0.37 -13.08 6.77
N PHE A 50 0.59 -12.76 5.88
CA PHE A 50 0.89 -13.58 4.71
C PHE A 50 2.36 -13.43 4.29
N GLU A 51 2.96 -14.55 3.88
CA GLU A 51 4.27 -14.66 3.28
C GLU A 51 4.25 -15.80 2.26
N SER A 52 5.12 -15.76 1.25
CA SER A 52 5.21 -16.80 0.22
C SER A 52 6.67 -17.14 -0.05
N GLU A 53 7.04 -18.41 0.13
CA GLU A 53 8.39 -18.90 -0.14
C GLU A 53 8.75 -18.74 -1.62
N GLY A 54 9.98 -18.28 -1.89
CA GLY A 54 10.45 -18.02 -3.26
C GLY A 54 9.92 -16.73 -3.89
N TYR A 55 9.06 -15.98 -3.17
CA TYR A 55 8.45 -14.76 -3.69
C TYR A 55 8.69 -13.56 -2.77
N TRP A 56 8.79 -12.41 -3.39
CA TRP A 56 8.52 -11.14 -2.75
C TRP A 56 7.01 -10.95 -2.62
N VAL A 57 6.55 -10.50 -1.47
CA VAL A 57 5.14 -10.22 -1.17
C VAL A 57 4.97 -8.74 -0.90
N TRP A 58 3.90 -8.14 -1.42
CA TRP A 58 3.63 -6.71 -1.21
C TRP A 58 2.15 -6.45 -0.92
N GLY A 59 1.69 -5.22 -1.11
CA GLY A 59 0.38 -4.71 -0.72
C GLY A 59 -0.79 -5.67 -0.85
N SER A 60 -1.62 -5.73 0.17
CA SER A 60 -2.79 -6.58 0.27
C SER A 60 -4.07 -5.80 0.57
N SER A 61 -5.20 -6.49 0.42
CA SER A 61 -6.51 -6.10 0.92
C SER A 61 -7.30 -7.34 1.31
N VAL A 62 -8.24 -7.19 2.26
CA VAL A 62 -8.97 -8.30 2.88
C VAL A 62 -10.47 -8.04 2.81
N VAL A 63 -11.24 -9.09 2.59
CA VAL A 63 -12.71 -9.06 2.67
C VAL A 63 -13.23 -10.32 3.38
N LYS A 64 -14.29 -10.17 4.15
CA LYS A 64 -15.02 -11.33 4.70
C LYS A 64 -15.96 -11.90 3.64
N GLY A 65 -15.80 -13.19 3.33
CA GLY A 65 -16.63 -13.92 2.38
C GLY A 65 -17.99 -14.30 2.95
N ASP A 66 -18.90 -14.76 2.08
CA ASP A 66 -20.18 -15.34 2.47
C ASP A 66 -20.03 -16.72 3.11
N ASP A 67 -18.88 -17.37 2.90
CA ASP A 67 -18.46 -18.61 3.57
C ASP A 67 -17.96 -18.39 5.03
N GLY A 68 -17.99 -17.14 5.51
CA GLY A 68 -17.54 -16.75 6.85
C GLY A 68 -16.04 -16.62 6.99
N LYS A 69 -15.25 -16.93 5.97
CA LYS A 69 -13.79 -16.81 5.96
C LYS A 69 -13.32 -15.42 5.53
N TYR A 70 -12.06 -15.16 5.80
CA TYR A 70 -11.38 -13.92 5.37
C TYR A 70 -10.52 -14.23 4.15
N HIS A 71 -10.71 -13.45 3.10
CA HIS A 71 -10.06 -13.58 1.81
C HIS A 71 -9.10 -12.41 1.60
N MET A 72 -7.81 -12.69 1.54
CA MET A 72 -6.76 -11.71 1.26
C MET A 72 -6.37 -11.80 -0.21
N PHE A 73 -6.36 -10.67 -0.88
CA PHE A 73 -5.75 -10.51 -2.19
C PHE A 73 -4.46 -9.73 -2.04
N VAL A 74 -3.37 -10.26 -2.55
CA VAL A 74 -2.03 -9.79 -2.25
C VAL A 74 -1.13 -9.89 -3.48
N SER A 75 -0.25 -8.91 -3.67
CA SER A 75 0.74 -8.92 -4.74
C SER A 75 1.91 -9.81 -4.37
N ARG A 76 2.37 -10.64 -5.33
CA ARG A 76 3.66 -11.32 -5.22
C ARG A 76 4.39 -11.36 -6.56
N PHE A 77 5.71 -11.50 -6.52
CA PHE A 77 6.57 -11.66 -7.69
C PHE A 77 7.83 -12.45 -7.31
N PRO A 78 8.45 -13.17 -8.27
CA PRO A 78 9.51 -14.13 -7.94
C PRO A 78 10.77 -13.44 -7.41
N LYS A 79 11.43 -14.07 -6.43
CA LYS A 79 12.74 -13.64 -5.89
C LYS A 79 13.90 -13.89 -6.87
N THR A 80 13.66 -14.52 -8.02
CA THR A 80 14.61 -14.55 -9.13
C THR A 80 14.78 -13.19 -9.82
N LEU A 81 14.00 -12.20 -9.42
CA LEU A 81 14.15 -10.80 -9.82
C LEU A 81 14.43 -9.93 -8.58
N PRO A 82 15.13 -8.80 -8.73
CA PRO A 82 15.31 -7.86 -7.61
C PRO A 82 13.97 -7.34 -7.13
N PHE A 83 13.85 -7.04 -5.82
CA PHE A 83 12.59 -6.47 -5.31
C PHE A 83 12.20 -5.24 -6.10
N HIS A 84 13.11 -4.30 -6.24
CA HIS A 84 12.89 -3.07 -7.00
C HIS A 84 13.83 -3.04 -8.22
N PRO A 85 13.31 -3.16 -9.46
CA PRO A 85 11.93 -2.93 -9.89
C PRO A 85 11.13 -4.20 -10.30
N GLY A 86 11.44 -5.39 -9.84
CA GLY A 86 10.80 -6.66 -10.24
C GLY A 86 9.26 -6.62 -10.21
N TRP A 87 8.67 -5.97 -9.21
CA TRP A 87 7.21 -5.83 -9.08
C TRP A 87 6.54 -5.13 -10.27
N MET A 88 7.26 -4.29 -11.02
CA MET A 88 6.70 -3.59 -12.19
C MET A 88 6.53 -4.50 -13.41
N VAL A 89 7.29 -5.60 -13.47
CA VAL A 89 7.40 -6.42 -14.69
C VAL A 89 6.89 -7.84 -14.53
N ALA A 90 6.77 -8.36 -13.30
CA ALA A 90 6.45 -9.77 -13.08
C ALA A 90 5.50 -10.02 -11.89
N SER A 91 4.80 -9.00 -11.39
CA SER A 91 3.87 -9.17 -10.27
C SER A 91 2.55 -9.81 -10.72
N GLU A 92 2.03 -10.69 -9.86
CA GLU A 92 0.70 -11.28 -9.96
C GLU A 92 -0.08 -11.03 -8.67
N ILE A 93 -1.41 -11.02 -8.75
CA ILE A 93 -2.28 -10.97 -7.58
C ILE A 93 -2.72 -12.39 -7.25
N VAL A 94 -2.40 -12.80 -6.01
CA VAL A 94 -2.81 -14.09 -5.48
C VAL A 94 -3.88 -13.93 -4.43
N HIS A 95 -4.63 -15.01 -4.22
CA HIS A 95 -5.66 -15.16 -3.22
C HIS A 95 -5.17 -16.08 -2.10
N ALA A 96 -5.41 -15.68 -0.86
CA ALA A 96 -5.11 -16.44 0.34
C ALA A 96 -6.29 -16.37 1.32
N VAL A 97 -6.47 -17.39 2.14
CA VAL A 97 -7.66 -17.59 2.99
C VAL A 97 -7.26 -17.82 4.45
N SER A 98 -8.05 -17.28 5.37
CA SER A 98 -7.93 -17.52 6.81
C SER A 98 -9.31 -17.64 7.46
N ASP A 99 -9.41 -18.42 8.54
CA ASP A 99 -10.62 -18.50 9.36
C ASP A 99 -10.75 -17.31 10.33
N VAL A 100 -9.68 -16.52 10.52
CA VAL A 100 -9.64 -15.37 11.44
C VAL A 100 -9.09 -14.12 10.75
N PRO A 101 -9.57 -12.93 11.13
CA PRO A 101 -9.28 -11.70 10.39
C PRO A 101 -7.79 -11.31 10.34
N GLN A 102 -7.02 -11.61 11.38
CA GLN A 102 -5.60 -11.29 11.46
C GLN A 102 -4.69 -12.27 10.71
N GLY A 103 -5.21 -13.40 10.25
CA GLY A 103 -4.40 -14.48 9.70
C GLY A 103 -3.75 -15.39 10.77
N PRO A 104 -2.79 -16.26 10.39
CA PRO A 104 -2.15 -16.28 9.09
C PRO A 104 -3.09 -16.70 7.95
N TYR A 105 -2.88 -16.11 6.78
CA TYR A 105 -3.56 -16.47 5.55
C TYR A 105 -2.77 -17.52 4.78
N HIS A 106 -3.45 -18.50 4.26
CA HIS A 106 -2.87 -19.59 3.48
C HIS A 106 -3.16 -19.41 2.00
N PHE A 107 -2.13 -19.54 1.16
CA PHE A 107 -2.27 -19.46 -0.30
C PHE A 107 -3.36 -20.41 -0.81
N SER A 108 -4.25 -19.90 -1.63
CA SER A 108 -5.32 -20.67 -2.30
C SER A 108 -5.03 -20.81 -3.79
N ASP A 109 -4.95 -19.69 -4.49
CA ASP A 109 -4.83 -19.66 -5.96
C ASP A 109 -4.23 -18.34 -6.47
N VAL A 110 -3.98 -18.28 -7.80
CA VAL A 110 -3.59 -17.05 -8.48
C VAL A 110 -4.84 -16.39 -9.05
N ALA A 111 -5.28 -15.31 -8.43
CA ALA A 111 -6.49 -14.58 -8.85
C ALA A 111 -6.31 -13.87 -10.20
N LEU A 112 -5.20 -13.14 -10.38
CA LEU A 112 -4.92 -12.40 -11.60
C LEU A 112 -3.49 -12.72 -12.11
N PRO A 113 -3.30 -13.83 -12.87
CA PRO A 113 -2.02 -14.17 -13.48
C PRO A 113 -1.66 -13.23 -14.63
N ALA A 114 -0.40 -13.22 -15.06
CA ALA A 114 0.01 -12.61 -16.32
C ALA A 114 -0.84 -13.17 -17.48
N ARG A 115 -1.21 -12.30 -18.48
CA ARG A 115 -2.06 -12.71 -19.59
C ARG A 115 -1.49 -12.35 -20.98
N GLY A 116 -0.22 -11.92 -21.03
CA GLY A 116 0.51 -11.63 -22.26
C GLY A 116 0.63 -10.15 -22.58
N ALA A 117 1.71 -9.79 -23.24
CA ALA A 117 2.10 -8.40 -23.51
C ALA A 117 1.10 -7.60 -24.36
N GLN A 118 0.19 -8.26 -25.06
CA GLN A 118 -0.86 -7.65 -25.88
C GLN A 118 -1.95 -6.95 -25.05
N TYR A 119 -2.06 -7.28 -23.76
CA TYR A 119 -2.99 -6.64 -22.85
C TYR A 119 -2.28 -5.52 -22.06
N TRP A 120 -3.00 -4.47 -21.70
CA TRP A 120 -2.49 -3.33 -20.98
C TRP A 120 -1.95 -3.69 -19.56
N ASP A 121 -2.46 -4.77 -18.95
CA ASP A 121 -2.07 -5.33 -17.65
C ASP A 121 -1.42 -6.71 -17.79
N GLY A 122 -0.92 -7.04 -18.98
CA GLY A 122 -0.59 -8.40 -19.37
C GLY A 122 0.66 -8.96 -18.72
N ARG A 123 1.58 -8.11 -18.25
CA ARG A 123 2.85 -8.52 -17.63
C ARG A 123 2.85 -8.41 -16.11
N SER A 124 2.13 -7.43 -15.54
CA SER A 124 2.11 -7.24 -14.10
C SER A 124 0.74 -6.77 -13.63
N THR A 125 0.21 -7.41 -12.59
CA THR A 125 -0.92 -6.95 -11.78
C THR A 125 -0.46 -6.76 -10.34
N HIS A 126 -0.81 -5.61 -9.71
CA HIS A 126 -0.20 -5.22 -8.44
C HIS A 126 -1.15 -4.35 -7.61
N ASN A 127 -0.93 -4.28 -6.29
CA ASN A 127 -1.64 -3.40 -5.37
C ASN A 127 -3.18 -3.55 -5.41
N PRO A 128 -3.71 -4.75 -5.12
CA PRO A 128 -5.15 -5.00 -5.16
C PRO A 128 -5.91 -4.26 -4.07
N ARG A 129 -7.15 -3.86 -4.40
CA ARG A 129 -8.19 -3.45 -3.46
C ARG A 129 -9.44 -4.27 -3.74
N ILE A 130 -9.79 -5.13 -2.79
CA ILE A 130 -10.99 -5.95 -2.85
C ILE A 130 -12.18 -5.18 -2.26
N LEU A 131 -13.29 -5.19 -2.98
CA LEU A 131 -14.58 -4.70 -2.52
C LEU A 131 -15.63 -5.78 -2.68
N LYS A 132 -16.68 -5.74 -1.86
CA LYS A 132 -17.84 -6.63 -1.95
C LYS A 132 -19.11 -5.80 -1.94
N GLN A 133 -19.99 -6.03 -2.91
CA GLN A 133 -21.29 -5.39 -2.97
C GLN A 133 -22.30 -6.30 -3.69
N ASN A 134 -23.51 -6.43 -3.14
CA ASN A 134 -24.62 -7.17 -3.75
C ASN A 134 -24.24 -8.61 -4.18
N GLY A 135 -23.48 -9.32 -3.34
CA GLY A 135 -23.03 -10.70 -3.60
C GLY A 135 -21.92 -10.83 -4.64
N LYS A 136 -21.40 -9.72 -5.16
CA LYS A 136 -20.27 -9.69 -6.10
C LYS A 136 -19.00 -9.18 -5.44
N TYR A 137 -17.87 -9.62 -5.97
CA TYR A 137 -16.52 -9.25 -5.56
C TYR A 137 -15.84 -8.46 -6.70
N TYR A 138 -15.14 -7.39 -6.33
CA TYR A 138 -14.51 -6.48 -7.27
C TYR A 138 -13.07 -6.25 -6.86
N LEU A 139 -12.13 -6.63 -7.70
CA LEU A 139 -10.72 -6.33 -7.53
C LEU A 139 -10.36 -5.12 -8.39
N ILE A 140 -10.07 -3.99 -7.72
CA ILE A 140 -9.47 -2.83 -8.37
C ILE A 140 -7.96 -2.91 -8.14
N TYR A 141 -7.18 -2.82 -9.20
CA TYR A 141 -5.74 -3.10 -9.16
C TYR A 141 -4.96 -2.18 -10.10
N MET A 142 -3.66 -2.13 -9.90
CA MET A 142 -2.75 -1.55 -10.86
C MET A 142 -2.26 -2.64 -11.82
N GLY A 143 -2.31 -2.37 -13.13
CA GLY A 143 -1.71 -3.21 -14.14
C GLY A 143 -0.64 -2.49 -14.94
N SER A 144 0.28 -3.24 -15.54
CA SER A 144 1.27 -2.75 -16.50
C SER A 144 1.67 -3.82 -17.50
N THR A 145 2.35 -3.38 -18.57
CA THR A 145 2.86 -4.25 -19.61
C THR A 145 4.12 -3.68 -20.26
N HIS A 146 4.90 -4.56 -20.89
CA HIS A 146 6.05 -4.22 -21.73
C HIS A 146 6.18 -5.25 -22.86
N PRO A 147 6.74 -4.90 -24.03
CA PRO A 147 6.83 -5.79 -25.19
C PRO A 147 8.05 -6.73 -25.17
N PHE A 148 8.95 -6.57 -24.19
CA PHE A 148 10.22 -7.29 -24.16
C PHE A 148 10.03 -8.73 -23.64
N ALA A 149 11.04 -9.60 -23.91
CA ALA A 149 11.17 -10.89 -23.24
C ALA A 149 11.33 -10.72 -21.73
N GLU A 150 11.15 -11.78 -20.96
CA GLU A 150 11.36 -11.75 -19.51
C GLU A 150 12.82 -11.35 -19.20
N PRO A 151 13.06 -10.40 -18.29
CA PRO A 151 14.42 -10.01 -17.93
C PRO A 151 15.07 -11.04 -17.01
N GLU A 152 16.39 -11.13 -17.07
CA GLU A 152 17.20 -11.76 -16.04
C GLU A 152 17.48 -10.76 -14.90
N TYR A 153 17.92 -11.26 -13.75
CA TYR A 153 18.14 -10.46 -12.52
C TYR A 153 18.99 -9.22 -12.79
N ASP A 154 20.17 -9.41 -13.41
CA ASP A 154 21.15 -8.33 -13.65
C ASP A 154 20.75 -7.34 -14.76
N GLN A 155 19.77 -7.71 -15.57
CA GLN A 155 19.24 -6.83 -16.62
C GLN A 155 18.19 -5.85 -16.11
N LEU A 156 17.58 -6.17 -14.95
CA LEU A 156 16.44 -5.43 -14.44
C LEU A 156 16.89 -4.36 -13.43
N THR A 157 17.08 -3.15 -13.91
CA THR A 157 17.37 -1.95 -13.12
C THR A 157 16.28 -0.90 -13.27
N LEU A 158 16.30 0.15 -12.44
CA LEU A 158 15.35 1.26 -12.52
C LEU A 158 15.38 2.00 -13.87
N ASP A 159 16.52 2.00 -14.54
CA ASP A 159 16.73 2.64 -15.84
C ASP A 159 16.64 1.67 -17.01
N SER A 160 16.39 0.38 -16.74
CA SER A 160 16.24 -0.62 -17.79
C SER A 160 15.02 -0.32 -18.67
N PRO A 161 15.02 -0.76 -19.96
CA PRO A 161 13.87 -0.59 -20.86
C PRO A 161 12.58 -1.20 -20.29
N TRP A 162 12.68 -2.36 -19.64
CA TRP A 162 11.54 -3.01 -18.98
C TRP A 162 10.88 -2.10 -17.96
N CYS A 163 11.68 -1.56 -17.06
CA CYS A 163 11.17 -0.68 -15.99
C CYS A 163 10.60 0.62 -16.56
N THR A 164 11.29 1.26 -17.50
CA THR A 164 10.87 2.51 -18.11
C THR A 164 9.51 2.35 -18.80
N VAL A 165 9.36 1.32 -19.64
CA VAL A 165 8.13 1.07 -20.39
C VAL A 165 7.00 0.60 -19.48
N ALA A 166 7.25 -0.37 -18.58
CA ALA A 166 6.24 -0.84 -17.63
C ALA A 166 5.73 0.30 -16.73
N ARG A 167 6.62 1.20 -16.27
CA ARG A 167 6.24 2.36 -15.46
C ARG A 167 5.31 3.31 -16.22
N ALA A 168 5.63 3.62 -17.48
CA ALA A 168 4.81 4.49 -18.33
C ALA A 168 3.44 3.86 -18.66
N ASN A 169 3.35 2.54 -18.67
CA ASN A 169 2.13 1.80 -18.98
C ASN A 169 1.24 1.48 -17.75
N LYS A 170 1.59 1.95 -16.56
CA LYS A 170 0.74 1.73 -15.38
C LYS A 170 -0.61 2.40 -15.52
N ARG A 171 -1.67 1.61 -15.30
CA ARG A 171 -3.07 2.05 -15.28
C ARG A 171 -3.82 1.31 -14.17
N ILE A 172 -5.02 1.77 -13.88
CA ILE A 172 -5.93 1.15 -12.91
C ILE A 172 -6.99 0.35 -13.66
N GLY A 173 -7.18 -0.89 -13.24
CA GLY A 173 -8.14 -1.83 -13.81
C GLY A 173 -9.11 -2.42 -12.80
N LEU A 174 -10.03 -3.22 -13.32
CA LEU A 174 -11.08 -3.89 -12.58
C LEU A 174 -11.21 -5.34 -13.03
N ALA A 175 -11.32 -6.25 -12.06
CA ALA A 175 -11.78 -7.62 -12.26
C ALA A 175 -13.00 -7.90 -11.37
N ILE A 176 -13.94 -8.67 -11.88
CA ILE A 176 -15.24 -8.95 -11.24
C ILE A 176 -15.42 -10.46 -11.11
N SER A 177 -15.98 -10.91 -9.99
CA SER A 177 -16.36 -12.29 -9.76
C SER A 177 -17.61 -12.39 -8.87
N ASP A 178 -18.35 -13.48 -8.99
CA ASP A 178 -19.46 -13.84 -8.09
C ASP A 178 -18.96 -14.60 -6.84
N SER A 179 -17.66 -14.92 -6.78
CA SER A 179 -17.04 -15.62 -5.66
C SER A 179 -15.63 -15.07 -5.39
N PRO A 180 -15.15 -15.05 -4.12
CA PRO A 180 -13.78 -14.66 -3.84
C PRO A 180 -12.75 -15.65 -4.41
N TYR A 181 -13.18 -16.88 -4.74
CA TYR A 181 -12.36 -17.89 -5.40
C TYR A 181 -12.31 -17.74 -6.93
N GLY A 182 -13.00 -16.73 -7.49
CA GLY A 182 -13.13 -16.58 -8.92
C GLY A 182 -14.25 -17.44 -9.55
N PRO A 183 -14.26 -17.65 -10.89
CA PRO A 183 -13.28 -17.07 -11.81
C PRO A 183 -13.38 -15.55 -11.92
N TRP A 184 -12.23 -14.88 -12.08
CA TRP A 184 -12.15 -13.43 -12.21
C TRP A 184 -12.23 -12.97 -13.66
N LYS A 185 -13.23 -12.17 -13.99
CA LYS A 185 -13.37 -11.52 -15.31
C LYS A 185 -12.74 -10.13 -15.28
N ARG A 186 -11.58 -9.96 -15.92
CA ARG A 186 -10.92 -8.65 -16.09
C ARG A 186 -11.60 -7.84 -17.20
N LEU A 187 -11.66 -6.52 -17.02
CA LEU A 187 -11.96 -5.63 -18.12
C LEU A 187 -10.73 -5.50 -19.03
N ASP A 188 -10.95 -5.48 -20.34
CA ASP A 188 -9.87 -5.37 -21.34
C ASP A 188 -9.31 -3.96 -21.47
N GLU A 189 -10.03 -2.95 -20.94
CA GLU A 189 -9.59 -1.57 -20.86
C GLU A 189 -9.42 -1.14 -19.40
N PRO A 190 -8.44 -0.28 -19.09
CA PRO A 190 -8.31 0.31 -17.76
C PRO A 190 -9.49 1.22 -17.44
N ILE A 191 -9.96 1.19 -16.18
CA ILE A 191 -11.07 2.04 -15.70
C ILE A 191 -10.64 3.49 -15.49
N LEU A 192 -9.35 3.75 -15.24
CA LEU A 192 -8.79 5.09 -15.15
C LEU A 192 -7.52 5.18 -16.00
N LYS A 193 -7.66 5.85 -17.15
CA LYS A 193 -6.58 6.13 -18.11
C LYS A 193 -5.83 7.40 -17.73
N THR A 194 -4.63 7.59 -18.26
CA THR A 194 -3.91 8.88 -18.22
C THR A 194 -4.59 9.89 -19.14
N GLN A 195 -4.43 11.18 -18.82
CA GLN A 195 -4.94 12.27 -19.64
C GLN A 195 -3.83 13.30 -19.87
N PRO A 196 -3.52 13.65 -21.15
CA PRO A 196 -2.55 14.70 -21.46
C PRO A 196 -2.86 16.03 -20.77
N GLY A 197 -1.80 16.75 -20.35
CA GLY A 197 -1.93 18.06 -19.71
C GLY A 197 -2.35 18.05 -18.23
N THR A 198 -2.51 16.85 -17.62
CA THR A 198 -2.91 16.72 -16.21
C THR A 198 -1.77 16.26 -15.32
N PHE A 199 -1.95 16.29 -13.98
CA PHE A 199 -0.99 15.75 -13.02
C PHE A 199 -0.82 14.22 -13.12
N TYR A 200 -1.74 13.52 -13.76
CA TYR A 200 -1.71 12.06 -13.98
C TYR A 200 -1.48 11.69 -15.45
N SER A 201 -0.85 12.57 -16.24
CA SER A 201 -0.62 12.36 -17.67
C SER A 201 0.40 11.25 -17.98
N PHE A 202 1.26 10.87 -17.03
CA PHE A 202 2.26 9.81 -17.21
C PHE A 202 1.75 8.43 -16.74
N LEU A 203 1.18 8.34 -15.53
CA LEU A 203 0.64 7.11 -14.98
C LEU A 203 -0.52 7.34 -14.03
N THR A 204 -1.36 6.30 -13.86
CA THR A 204 -2.32 6.15 -12.77
C THR A 204 -2.04 4.83 -12.05
N SER A 205 -2.04 4.83 -10.70
CA SER A 205 -1.76 3.63 -9.92
C SER A 205 -2.26 3.75 -8.47
N ASN A 206 -1.99 2.74 -7.63
CA ASN A 206 -2.29 2.70 -6.20
C ASN A 206 -3.73 3.12 -5.88
N PRO A 207 -4.74 2.43 -6.42
CA PRO A 207 -6.14 2.78 -6.18
C PRO A 207 -6.53 2.55 -4.73
N SER A 208 -7.39 3.43 -4.20
CA SER A 208 -8.09 3.25 -2.94
C SER A 208 -9.55 3.65 -3.09
N PRO A 209 -10.40 2.73 -3.56
CA PRO A 209 -11.82 2.96 -3.78
C PRO A 209 -12.64 2.73 -2.52
N ILE A 210 -13.79 3.43 -2.45
CA ILE A 210 -14.92 3.07 -1.60
C ILE A 210 -16.20 3.08 -2.43
N ILE A 211 -17.14 2.20 -2.07
CA ILE A 211 -18.51 2.20 -2.61
C ILE A 211 -19.36 3.03 -1.67
N GLN A 212 -20.11 3.99 -2.21
CA GLN A 212 -21.06 4.80 -1.46
C GLN A 212 -22.42 4.09 -1.35
N GLU A 213 -23.30 4.58 -0.49
CA GLU A 213 -24.62 4.01 -0.24
C GLU A 213 -25.51 3.95 -1.51
N ASP A 214 -25.35 4.90 -2.41
CA ASP A 214 -26.05 4.96 -3.71
C ASP A 214 -25.41 4.07 -4.80
N GLY A 215 -24.33 3.33 -4.45
CA GLY A 215 -23.58 2.48 -5.38
C GLY A 215 -22.52 3.20 -6.19
N SER A 216 -22.42 4.51 -6.07
CA SER A 216 -21.34 5.29 -6.71
C SER A 216 -19.99 5.05 -6.04
N ILE A 217 -18.92 5.36 -6.76
CA ILE A 217 -17.55 5.10 -6.30
C ILE A 217 -16.80 6.42 -6.14
N VAL A 218 -16.14 6.56 -5.00
CA VAL A 218 -15.07 7.54 -4.81
C VAL A 218 -13.76 6.79 -4.70
N MET A 219 -12.75 7.22 -5.44
CA MET A 219 -11.45 6.57 -5.48
C MET A 219 -10.32 7.59 -5.38
N ILE A 220 -9.47 7.46 -4.37
CA ILE A 220 -8.16 8.14 -4.35
C ILE A 220 -7.17 7.28 -5.14
N PHE A 221 -6.32 7.93 -5.92
CA PHE A 221 -5.33 7.26 -6.74
C PHE A 221 -4.02 8.04 -6.81
N LYS A 222 -2.92 7.36 -7.10
CA LYS A 222 -1.63 7.98 -7.37
C LYS A 222 -1.51 8.34 -8.84
N GLY A 223 -1.09 9.57 -9.13
CA GLY A 223 -0.73 10.06 -10.43
C GLY A 223 0.70 10.59 -10.49
N ARG A 224 1.27 10.64 -11.69
CA ARG A 224 2.47 11.40 -12.04
C ARG A 224 2.25 12.12 -13.36
N ARG A 225 2.79 13.32 -13.46
CA ARG A 225 2.77 14.11 -14.69
C ARG A 225 3.93 13.69 -15.60
N TYR A 226 3.68 13.60 -16.89
CA TYR A 226 4.70 13.51 -17.90
C TYR A 226 5.44 14.85 -18.00
N ILE A 227 6.76 14.83 -18.03
CA ILE A 227 7.59 16.03 -18.19
C ILE A 227 8.14 16.10 -19.61
N ASN A 228 9.08 15.20 -19.93
CA ASN A 228 9.61 15.04 -21.29
C ASN A 228 10.30 13.68 -21.44
N GLY A 229 10.45 13.16 -22.66
CA GLY A 229 11.06 11.86 -22.91
C GLY A 229 10.43 10.77 -22.05
N TYR A 230 11.18 10.21 -21.10
CA TYR A 230 10.72 9.24 -20.09
C TYR A 230 10.63 9.84 -18.68
N GLN A 231 10.85 11.15 -18.52
CA GLN A 231 10.83 11.82 -17.23
C GLN A 231 9.41 12.10 -16.76
N HIS A 232 9.22 12.06 -15.46
CA HIS A 232 7.94 12.26 -14.78
C HIS A 232 8.11 13.08 -13.50
N SER A 233 7.02 13.70 -13.06
CA SER A 233 6.98 14.46 -11.80
C SER A 233 7.13 13.57 -10.56
N ALA A 234 7.24 14.20 -9.39
CA ALA A 234 6.98 13.58 -8.10
C ALA A 234 5.58 12.92 -8.05
N MET A 235 5.36 12.05 -7.06
CA MET A 235 4.08 11.39 -6.86
C MET A 235 3.04 12.36 -6.30
N SER A 236 1.81 12.24 -6.76
CA SER A 236 0.68 13.05 -6.31
C SER A 236 -0.56 12.18 -6.13
N LEU A 237 -1.47 12.59 -5.26
CA LEU A 237 -2.76 11.93 -5.11
C LEU A 237 -3.86 12.73 -5.78
N GLY A 238 -4.75 12.04 -6.47
CA GLY A 238 -5.95 12.59 -7.07
C GLY A 238 -7.20 11.88 -6.58
N ILE A 239 -8.35 12.47 -6.87
CA ILE A 239 -9.65 11.90 -6.56
C ILE A 239 -10.46 11.71 -7.83
N ALA A 240 -11.07 10.51 -7.98
CA ALA A 240 -11.95 10.16 -9.06
C ALA A 240 -13.31 9.71 -8.54
N TYR A 241 -14.34 9.96 -9.32
CA TYR A 241 -15.71 9.54 -9.09
C TYR A 241 -16.22 8.74 -10.27
N ALA A 242 -17.06 7.74 -9.98
CA ALA A 242 -17.85 7.02 -10.99
C ALA A 242 -19.27 6.74 -10.47
N PRO A 243 -20.31 6.76 -11.31
CA PRO A 243 -21.68 6.46 -10.91
C PRO A 243 -21.89 4.97 -10.59
N GLN A 244 -20.99 4.11 -11.03
CA GLN A 244 -20.95 2.66 -10.77
C GLN A 244 -19.51 2.16 -10.88
N ILE A 245 -19.24 0.95 -10.37
CA ILE A 245 -17.87 0.47 -10.21
C ILE A 245 -17.12 0.26 -11.55
N GLU A 246 -17.83 -0.06 -12.61
CA GLU A 246 -17.27 -0.18 -13.96
C GLU A 246 -16.94 1.18 -14.60
N GLY A 247 -17.41 2.29 -14.03
CA GLY A 247 -17.18 3.63 -14.54
C GLY A 247 -18.41 4.23 -15.24
N PRO A 248 -18.22 5.27 -16.07
CA PRO A 248 -16.92 5.91 -16.36
C PRO A 248 -16.39 6.74 -15.19
N TYR A 249 -15.08 6.65 -14.95
CA TYR A 249 -14.41 7.44 -13.91
C TYR A 249 -14.04 8.84 -14.41
N LYS A 250 -14.33 9.85 -13.58
CA LYS A 250 -13.98 11.25 -13.81
C LYS A 250 -13.13 11.77 -12.63
N VAL A 251 -11.99 12.38 -12.91
CA VAL A 251 -11.18 13.08 -11.90
C VAL A 251 -11.87 14.38 -11.51
N LEU A 252 -12.03 14.64 -10.20
CA LEU A 252 -12.91 15.68 -9.68
C LEU A 252 -12.22 17.02 -9.43
N ASN A 253 -10.99 17.04 -9.05
CA ASN A 253 -10.30 18.23 -8.56
C ASN A 253 -9.62 19.06 -9.66
N ASN A 254 -10.29 19.28 -10.77
CA ASN A 254 -9.84 20.11 -11.91
C ASN A 254 -8.43 19.77 -12.40
N ASN A 255 -8.07 18.48 -12.30
CA ASN A 255 -6.75 17.96 -12.65
C ASN A 255 -5.58 18.43 -11.74
N GLU A 256 -5.87 19.02 -10.60
CA GLU A 256 -4.87 19.34 -9.58
C GLU A 256 -4.79 18.22 -8.52
N PRO A 257 -3.61 17.91 -7.96
CA PRO A 257 -3.49 16.92 -6.89
C PRO A 257 -4.11 17.42 -5.58
N ILE A 258 -4.62 16.49 -4.76
CA ILE A 258 -5.26 16.85 -3.47
C ILE A 258 -4.26 17.17 -2.36
N PHE A 259 -3.00 16.74 -2.49
CA PHE A 259 -1.92 17.04 -1.56
C PHE A 259 -0.67 17.46 -2.33
N GLU A 260 -0.68 18.68 -2.82
CA GLU A 260 0.53 19.28 -3.39
C GLU A 260 1.22 20.15 -2.35
N VAL A 261 2.48 19.90 -2.11
CA VAL A 261 3.26 20.70 -1.19
C VAL A 261 4.42 21.33 -1.93
N ASN A 262 4.22 22.55 -2.43
CA ASN A 262 5.23 23.38 -3.11
C ASN A 262 5.94 22.63 -4.26
N GLY A 263 5.22 21.88 -5.06
CA GLY A 263 5.76 21.10 -6.18
C GLY A 263 6.63 19.90 -5.79
N GLN A 264 6.73 19.56 -4.52
CA GLN A 264 7.60 18.48 -4.01
C GLN A 264 6.88 17.51 -3.06
N GLY A 265 5.56 17.55 -2.98
CA GLY A 265 4.81 16.62 -2.15
C GLY A 265 4.80 15.23 -2.76
N GLU A 266 5.50 14.27 -2.16
CA GLU A 266 5.39 12.87 -2.51
C GLU A 266 4.47 12.16 -1.53
N ALA A 267 3.16 12.21 -1.82
CA ALA A 267 2.16 11.41 -1.14
C ALA A 267 1.93 10.11 -1.93
N GLU A 268 1.95 8.98 -1.23
CA GLU A 268 1.82 7.65 -1.84
C GLU A 268 0.95 6.73 -1.00
N ASP A 269 0.52 5.61 -1.57
CA ASP A 269 -0.16 4.52 -0.89
C ASP A 269 -1.42 4.92 -0.10
N PRO A 270 -2.40 5.53 -0.75
CA PRO A 270 -3.61 5.95 -0.08
C PRO A 270 -4.44 4.77 0.42
N PHE A 271 -5.08 4.94 1.59
CA PHE A 271 -6.21 4.14 2.05
C PHE A 271 -7.35 5.08 2.44
N LEU A 272 -8.45 5.00 1.70
CA LEU A 272 -9.65 5.83 1.85
C LEU A 272 -10.73 5.05 2.59
N TRP A 273 -11.42 5.71 3.54
CA TRP A 273 -12.68 5.22 4.11
C TRP A 273 -13.60 6.39 4.42
N LYS A 274 -14.86 6.07 4.73
CA LYS A 274 -15.90 7.03 5.11
C LYS A 274 -16.61 6.55 6.36
N ASP A 275 -16.92 7.48 7.26
CA ASP A 275 -17.76 7.27 8.41
C ASP A 275 -18.80 8.43 8.56
N SER A 276 -19.48 8.51 9.69
CA SER A 276 -20.44 9.58 9.99
C SER A 276 -19.81 10.98 10.04
N ASN A 277 -18.49 11.09 10.20
CA ASN A 277 -17.76 12.36 10.25
C ASN A 277 -17.32 12.85 8.87
N GLY A 278 -17.38 12.00 7.84
CA GLY A 278 -16.97 12.29 6.48
C GLY A 278 -15.94 11.29 5.95
N TYR A 279 -15.08 11.77 5.08
CA TYR A 279 -14.05 10.98 4.43
C TYR A 279 -12.73 11.11 5.19
N HIS A 280 -12.00 10.00 5.27
CA HIS A 280 -10.70 9.91 5.89
C HIS A 280 -9.73 9.23 4.94
N ILE A 281 -8.47 9.63 5.00
CA ILE A 281 -7.39 9.01 4.22
C ILE A 281 -6.16 8.83 5.08
N ILE A 282 -5.51 7.70 4.91
CA ILE A 282 -4.12 7.51 5.30
C ILE A 282 -3.28 7.48 4.03
N PHE A 283 -2.12 8.12 4.03
CA PHE A 283 -1.15 8.01 2.96
C PHE A 283 0.28 8.03 3.50
N LYS A 284 1.24 7.55 2.72
CA LYS A 284 2.65 7.52 3.09
C LYS A 284 3.29 8.90 2.87
N ASP A 285 4.02 9.38 3.88
CA ASP A 285 4.88 10.56 3.83
C ASP A 285 6.24 10.18 3.26
N HIS A 286 6.40 10.28 1.95
CA HIS A 286 7.62 9.82 1.29
C HIS A 286 8.86 10.67 1.64
N VAL A 287 8.68 11.96 1.98
CA VAL A 287 9.74 12.94 2.18
C VAL A 287 9.81 13.54 3.58
N ALA A 288 9.14 12.94 4.56
CA ALA A 288 9.10 13.37 5.97
C ALA A 288 8.50 14.78 6.21
N LYS A 289 7.63 15.25 5.32
CA LYS A 289 7.13 16.63 5.38
C LYS A 289 5.98 16.83 6.35
N PHE A 290 5.11 15.83 6.49
CA PHE A 290 3.91 15.91 7.32
C PHE A 290 4.15 15.36 8.73
N THR A 291 4.91 14.27 8.84
CA THR A 291 5.09 13.52 10.08
C THR A 291 6.48 13.68 10.70
N GLY A 292 7.42 14.29 9.95
CA GLY A 292 8.83 14.32 10.33
C GLY A 292 9.54 12.97 10.17
N GLU A 293 8.87 11.95 9.64
CA GLU A 293 9.41 10.60 9.46
C GLU A 293 9.24 10.15 8.00
N GLN A 294 10.35 9.88 7.31
CA GLN A 294 10.34 9.32 5.97
C GLN A 294 9.67 7.94 5.97
N GLY A 295 8.58 7.81 5.22
CA GLY A 295 7.79 6.58 5.15
C GLY A 295 6.80 6.42 6.30
N GLY A 296 6.65 7.40 7.19
CA GLY A 296 5.56 7.43 8.17
C GLY A 296 4.19 7.65 7.53
N GLY A 297 3.12 7.27 8.22
CA GLY A 297 1.75 7.47 7.75
C GLY A 297 1.19 8.83 8.14
N VAL A 298 0.53 9.48 7.19
CA VAL A 298 -0.21 10.75 7.37
C VAL A 298 -1.69 10.48 7.43
N MET A 299 -2.39 11.15 8.34
CA MET A 299 -3.84 11.18 8.43
C MET A 299 -4.39 12.51 7.91
N ALA A 300 -5.42 12.45 7.09
CA ALA A 300 -6.18 13.62 6.64
C ALA A 300 -7.68 13.29 6.55
N HIS A 301 -8.52 14.32 6.57
CA HIS A 301 -9.97 14.19 6.50
C HIS A 301 -10.59 15.19 5.52
N SER A 302 -11.82 14.89 5.12
CA SER A 302 -12.63 15.73 4.26
C SER A 302 -14.13 15.57 4.58
N LYS A 303 -14.92 16.63 4.48
CA LYS A 303 -16.37 16.55 4.62
C LYS A 303 -17.08 16.14 3.32
N ASP A 304 -16.52 16.53 2.19
CA ASP A 304 -17.11 16.36 0.87
C ASP A 304 -16.34 15.37 -0.04
N GLY A 305 -15.19 14.88 0.42
CA GLY A 305 -14.30 14.03 -0.35
C GLY A 305 -13.42 14.77 -1.37
N ILE A 306 -13.59 16.10 -1.51
CA ILE A 306 -12.88 16.93 -2.50
C ILE A 306 -11.88 17.86 -1.81
N GLN A 307 -12.32 18.56 -0.76
CA GLN A 307 -11.48 19.45 0.03
C GLN A 307 -10.89 18.69 1.22
N TRP A 308 -9.56 18.56 1.26
CA TRP A 308 -8.85 17.76 2.25
C TRP A 308 -8.05 18.62 3.22
N THR A 309 -8.06 18.23 4.48
CA THR A 309 -7.27 18.86 5.55
C THR A 309 -6.41 17.81 6.22
N VAL A 310 -5.11 18.04 6.30
CA VAL A 310 -4.19 17.21 7.08
C VAL A 310 -4.45 17.46 8.56
N ASP A 311 -4.50 16.41 9.36
CA ASP A 311 -4.77 16.51 10.78
C ASP A 311 -3.66 17.29 11.53
N LYS A 312 -4.01 17.94 12.64
CA LYS A 312 -3.04 18.69 13.45
C LYS A 312 -1.95 17.79 14.03
N ALA A 313 -2.31 16.56 14.42
CA ALA A 313 -1.40 15.50 14.80
C ALA A 313 -1.48 14.38 13.74
N PRO A 314 -0.80 14.54 12.60
CA PRO A 314 -1.12 13.79 11.39
C PRO A 314 -0.58 12.36 11.36
N LYS A 315 0.22 11.94 12.35
CA LYS A 315 0.85 10.60 12.30
C LYS A 315 -0.18 9.49 12.42
N ALA A 316 -0.31 8.68 11.38
CA ALA A 316 -1.18 7.51 11.35
C ALA A 316 -0.45 6.20 11.72
N TYR A 317 0.82 6.09 11.32
CA TYR A 317 1.71 4.97 11.65
C TYR A 317 3.18 5.39 11.56
N SER A 318 4.07 4.56 12.13
CA SER A 318 5.52 4.72 12.08
C SER A 318 6.17 3.46 11.53
N ARG A 319 7.28 3.59 10.81
CA ARG A 319 8.14 2.46 10.43
C ARG A 319 8.79 1.78 11.64
N SER A 320 8.87 2.47 12.78
CA SER A 320 9.28 1.88 14.05
C SER A 320 8.11 1.14 14.68
N VAL A 321 8.11 -0.18 14.54
CA VAL A 321 7.02 -1.06 14.99
C VAL A 321 7.34 -1.63 16.37
N GLU A 322 6.37 -1.54 17.28
CA GLU A 322 6.41 -2.23 18.57
C GLU A 322 5.86 -3.65 18.43
N TRP A 323 6.67 -4.64 18.78
CA TRP A 323 6.32 -6.04 18.71
C TRP A 323 5.77 -6.57 20.02
N LYS A 324 4.95 -7.65 19.98
CA LYS A 324 4.43 -8.31 21.19
C LYS A 324 5.52 -8.82 22.14
N ASP A 325 6.74 -9.06 21.66
CA ASP A 325 7.91 -9.44 22.46
C ASP A 325 8.57 -8.24 23.19
N GLY A 326 8.00 -7.05 23.06
CA GLY A 326 8.48 -5.80 23.69
C GLY A 326 9.60 -5.10 22.94
N LYS A 327 10.05 -5.62 21.79
CA LYS A 327 11.06 -4.96 20.97
C LYS A 327 10.43 -3.90 20.08
N ILE A 328 11.17 -2.82 19.83
CA ILE A 328 10.84 -1.80 18.84
C ILE A 328 11.89 -1.88 17.73
N GLU A 329 11.43 -2.09 16.50
CA GLU A 329 12.31 -2.25 15.33
C GLU A 329 11.80 -1.42 14.16
N MET A 330 12.73 -0.68 13.55
CA MET A 330 12.43 0.02 12.30
C MET A 330 12.39 -0.99 11.16
N GLN A 331 11.27 -1.01 10.45
CA GLN A 331 11.11 -1.84 9.26
C GLN A 331 11.86 -1.24 8.07
N GLY A 332 12.36 -2.09 7.17
CA GLY A 332 12.98 -1.65 5.92
C GLY A 332 12.06 -0.77 5.11
N GLN A 333 10.79 -1.17 5.00
CA GLN A 333 9.65 -0.38 4.54
C GLN A 333 8.40 -0.75 5.33
N LEU A 334 7.42 0.16 5.39
CA LEU A 334 6.08 -0.09 5.90
C LEU A 334 5.10 0.69 5.01
N GLU A 335 4.42 -0.01 4.11
CA GLU A 335 3.69 0.59 3.00
C GLU A 335 2.33 -0.05 2.77
N ARG A 336 1.54 0.54 1.89
CA ARG A 336 0.26 -0.02 1.44
C ARG A 336 -0.71 -0.31 2.57
N PRO A 337 -0.99 0.66 3.48
CA PRO A 337 -1.94 0.46 4.55
C PRO A 337 -3.30 -0.02 4.01
N PHE A 338 -3.90 -0.97 4.73
CA PHE A 338 -5.27 -1.42 4.51
C PHE A 338 -5.93 -1.64 5.86
N ILE A 339 -7.03 -0.95 6.15
CA ILE A 339 -7.79 -1.15 7.38
C ILE A 339 -8.95 -2.11 7.11
N LEU A 340 -9.03 -3.17 7.90
CA LEU A 340 -10.18 -4.05 7.94
C LEU A 340 -11.20 -3.53 8.95
N PHE A 341 -12.44 -3.37 8.48
CA PHE A 341 -13.57 -2.97 9.30
C PHE A 341 -14.51 -4.16 9.51
N GLU A 342 -15.01 -4.31 10.74
CA GLU A 342 -16.16 -5.17 11.08
C GLU A 342 -17.20 -4.33 11.82
N ASP A 343 -18.45 -4.45 11.43
CA ASP A 343 -19.58 -3.69 12.00
C ASP A 343 -19.31 -2.18 12.08
N GLY A 344 -18.64 -1.64 11.06
CA GLY A 344 -18.27 -0.23 10.96
C GLY A 344 -17.09 0.19 11.84
N LYS A 345 -16.47 -0.73 12.58
CA LYS A 345 -15.30 -0.47 13.44
C LYS A 345 -14.01 -0.94 12.78
N PRO A 346 -12.93 -0.16 12.81
CA PRO A 346 -11.63 -0.60 12.35
C PRO A 346 -11.04 -1.59 13.38
N ILE A 347 -10.71 -2.82 12.96
CA ILE A 347 -10.21 -3.87 13.86
C ILE A 347 -8.74 -4.19 13.65
N TYR A 348 -8.26 -4.14 12.42
CA TYR A 348 -6.87 -4.42 12.05
C TYR A 348 -6.41 -3.48 10.95
N ILE A 349 -5.13 -3.14 10.99
CA ILE A 349 -4.45 -2.52 9.86
C ILE A 349 -3.37 -3.46 9.33
N PHE A 350 -3.37 -3.67 8.02
CA PHE A 350 -2.39 -4.48 7.29
C PHE A 350 -1.40 -3.57 6.58
N PHE A 351 -0.15 -4.02 6.49
CA PHE A 351 0.92 -3.34 5.77
C PHE A 351 1.72 -4.33 4.93
N ALA A 352 2.24 -3.88 3.82
CA ALA A 352 3.39 -4.49 3.20
C ALA A 352 4.66 -4.03 3.93
N THR A 353 5.52 -4.97 4.27
CA THR A 353 6.78 -4.67 4.96
C THR A 353 7.93 -5.55 4.48
N MET A 354 9.14 -5.19 4.85
CA MET A 354 10.35 -5.94 4.56
C MET A 354 11.40 -5.76 5.66
N ASP A 355 12.29 -6.74 5.75
CA ASP A 355 13.50 -6.65 6.53
C ASP A 355 14.55 -5.73 5.83
N GLY A 356 15.73 -5.65 6.42
CA GLY A 356 16.86 -4.94 5.83
C GLY A 356 16.83 -3.43 6.08
N PRO A 357 17.87 -2.89 6.69
CA PRO A 357 17.94 -1.47 7.08
C PRO A 357 17.97 -0.51 5.88
N GLY A 358 18.37 -0.97 4.69
CA GLY A 358 18.35 -0.22 3.42
C GLY A 358 17.03 -0.37 2.64
N GLY A 359 16.04 -1.08 3.17
CA GLY A 359 14.76 -1.27 2.51
C GLY A 359 14.89 -2.03 1.18
N PHE A 360 14.45 -1.42 0.10
CA PHE A 360 14.39 -2.06 -1.22
C PHE A 360 15.73 -2.57 -1.76
N GLU A 361 16.86 -2.02 -1.31
CA GLU A 361 18.19 -2.35 -1.84
C GLU A 361 18.79 -3.60 -1.22
N ASN A 362 18.45 -3.89 0.05
CA ASN A 362 19.11 -4.98 0.77
C ASN A 362 18.15 -5.84 1.60
N ALA A 363 16.87 -5.82 1.29
CA ALA A 363 15.91 -6.75 1.88
C ALA A 363 16.16 -8.18 1.40
N SER A 364 16.02 -9.14 2.30
CA SER A 364 16.02 -10.57 1.99
C SER A 364 14.61 -11.18 2.06
N ARG A 365 13.70 -10.48 2.72
CA ARG A 365 12.35 -10.95 3.03
C ARG A 365 11.34 -9.81 2.95
N SER A 366 10.16 -10.09 2.42
CA SER A 366 8.99 -9.20 2.50
C SER A 366 7.75 -10.01 2.84
N TRP A 367 6.81 -9.39 3.59
CA TRP A 367 5.59 -10.04 4.04
C TRP A 367 4.49 -9.02 4.28
N ASN A 368 3.25 -9.50 4.48
CA ASN A 368 2.18 -8.69 5.02
C ASN A 368 2.16 -8.78 6.54
N MET A 369 2.33 -7.63 7.19
CA MET A 369 2.22 -7.45 8.63
C MET A 369 0.78 -7.06 8.98
N VAL A 370 0.31 -7.46 10.16
CA VAL A 370 -0.98 -7.05 10.71
C VAL A 370 -0.78 -6.46 12.10
N ILE A 371 -1.42 -5.33 12.37
CA ILE A 371 -1.41 -4.65 13.67
C ILE A 371 -2.86 -4.50 14.13
N PRO A 372 -3.23 -4.95 15.35
CA PRO A 372 -4.55 -4.71 15.91
C PRO A 372 -4.79 -3.21 16.16
N ILE A 373 -6.03 -2.77 15.99
CA ILE A 373 -6.49 -1.44 16.35
C ILE A 373 -7.34 -1.58 17.59
N LYS A 374 -6.95 -0.88 18.68
CA LYS A 374 -7.69 -0.87 19.94
C LYS A 374 -8.96 -0.03 19.81
N ASP A 375 -10.03 -0.47 20.43
CA ASP A 375 -11.23 0.36 20.61
C ASP A 375 -10.85 1.68 21.33
N LYS A 376 -11.58 2.74 20.99
CA LYS A 376 -11.50 3.99 21.76
C LYS A 376 -12.06 3.70 23.16
N GLU A 377 -11.22 3.83 24.19
CA GLU A 377 -11.68 3.84 25.57
C GLU A 377 -12.60 5.04 25.83
#